data_1323088ac42165d649bb2ece2f8f39a9
#
_entry.id   1323088ac42165d649bb2ece2f8f39a9
#
_cell.length_a   1.000
_cell.length_b   1.000
_cell.length_c   1.000
_cell.angle_alpha   90.00
_cell.angle_beta   90.00
_cell.angle_gamma   90.00
#
_symmetry.space_group_name_H-M   'P 1'
#
loop_
_entity.id
_entity.type
_entity.pdbx_description
1 polymer ?
#
loop_
_entity_poly.entity_id
_entity_poly.type
_entity_poly.pdbx_seq_one_letter_code
_entity_poly.pdbx_strand_id
1 'polypeptide(L)'
;YSTTHSFADIINNEGSFLSADVIEHHNELSMISALGNVEVINENEILRANELTYDLENDTILAKGSVSLKTKQGDILYANSMELQGDLKTGIIKNFSSILSDGSRLSAAKINRDAEKGDTLERVIYTRCKICEDNPEEYPIWQLRALDSKRNVEEGRIEYNHVILDAYGFPVFYVPAISHADPSIKKSS
;
A
#
# COMPACT_ATOMS: atom_id res chain seq x y z
N TYR A 1 -35.26 -7.70 -10.65
CA TYR A 1 -34.96 -9.06 -10.15
C TYR A 1 -33.51 -9.06 -9.68
N SER A 2 -33.29 -8.99 -8.37
CA SER A 2 -31.98 -9.11 -7.76
C SER A 2 -31.65 -10.58 -7.67
N THR A 3 -30.65 -11.03 -8.37
CA THR A 3 -30.06 -12.36 -8.17
C THR A 3 -28.87 -12.18 -7.23
N THR A 4 -29.06 -12.54 -5.97
CA THR A 4 -27.99 -12.78 -5.02
C THR A 4 -27.26 -14.04 -5.45
N HIS A 5 -26.08 -13.90 -6.06
CA HIS A 5 -25.15 -14.99 -6.22
C HIS A 5 -24.00 -14.80 -5.23
N SER A 6 -24.04 -15.62 -4.19
CA SER A 6 -22.89 -16.03 -3.39
C SER A 6 -21.98 -16.85 -4.31
N PHE A 7 -20.70 -16.51 -4.35
CA PHE A 7 -19.59 -17.17 -5.04
C PHE A 7 -19.18 -16.64 -6.41
N ALA A 8 -18.00 -16.05 -6.35
CA ALA A 8 -16.84 -16.06 -7.25
C ALA A 8 -17.10 -16.49 -8.68
N ASP A 9 -16.77 -15.69 -9.52
CA ASP A 9 -15.91 -15.85 -10.69
C ASP A 9 -16.03 -14.58 -11.51
N ILE A 10 -14.94 -14.07 -11.79
CA ILE A 10 -14.61 -13.36 -13.02
C ILE A 10 -13.67 -12.20 -12.72
N ILE A 11 -12.40 -12.45 -12.89
CA ILE A 11 -11.57 -11.53 -13.66
C ILE A 11 -10.68 -12.43 -14.50
N ASN A 12 -11.00 -12.54 -15.75
CA ASN A 12 -10.18 -13.18 -16.75
C ASN A 12 -9.08 -12.23 -17.16
N ASN A 13 -7.92 -12.36 -16.52
CA ASN A 13 -6.63 -12.31 -17.17
C ASN A 13 -5.61 -12.94 -16.22
N GLU A 14 -5.18 -14.17 -16.59
CA GLU A 14 -4.03 -14.85 -16.01
C GLU A 14 -4.01 -15.00 -14.48
N GLY A 15 -5.03 -15.69 -13.90
CA GLY A 15 -4.90 -16.19 -12.53
C GLY A 15 -5.35 -15.24 -11.40
N SER A 16 -6.12 -14.21 -11.69
CA SER A 16 -6.73 -13.36 -10.67
C SER A 16 -8.11 -13.87 -10.24
N PHE A 17 -8.39 -13.81 -8.95
CA PHE A 17 -9.64 -14.26 -8.36
C PHE A 17 -10.26 -13.15 -7.50
N LEU A 18 -11.55 -12.83 -7.71
CA LEU A 18 -12.31 -11.85 -6.92
C LEU A 18 -13.41 -12.55 -6.15
N SER A 19 -13.53 -12.26 -4.85
CA SER A 19 -14.60 -12.71 -3.96
C SER A 19 -15.15 -11.52 -3.17
N ALA A 20 -16.48 -11.47 -2.97
CA ALA A 20 -17.16 -10.46 -2.16
C ALA A 20 -18.56 -10.97 -1.75
N ASP A 21 -19.20 -10.27 -0.79
CA ASP A 21 -20.59 -10.58 -0.41
C ASP A 21 -21.57 -10.25 -1.55
N VAL A 22 -21.31 -9.15 -2.27
CA VAL A 22 -22.11 -8.70 -3.43
C VAL A 22 -21.17 -8.29 -4.54
N ILE A 23 -21.41 -8.80 -5.76
CA ILE A 23 -20.70 -8.38 -6.98
C ILE A 23 -21.76 -7.96 -7.99
N GLU A 24 -21.60 -6.75 -8.53
CA GLU A 24 -22.45 -6.17 -9.56
C GLU A 24 -21.64 -5.83 -10.81
N HIS A 25 -22.15 -6.20 -11.96
CA HIS A 25 -21.55 -5.84 -13.25
C HIS A 25 -22.42 -4.79 -13.94
N HIS A 26 -21.86 -3.61 -14.16
CA HIS A 26 -22.53 -2.49 -14.82
C HIS A 26 -22.08 -2.41 -16.28
N ASN A 27 -22.75 -3.13 -17.16
CA ASN A 27 -22.38 -3.26 -18.59
C ASN A 27 -22.32 -1.90 -19.30
N GLU A 28 -23.25 -0.98 -19.01
CA GLU A 28 -23.32 0.34 -19.65
C GLU A 28 -22.13 1.24 -19.25
N LEU A 29 -21.53 0.99 -18.09
CA LEU A 29 -20.42 1.76 -17.53
C LEU A 29 -19.08 1.03 -17.67
N SER A 30 -19.07 -0.18 -18.21
CA SER A 30 -17.89 -1.04 -18.24
C SER A 30 -17.20 -1.17 -16.87
N MET A 31 -18.01 -1.32 -15.80
CA MET A 31 -17.52 -1.35 -14.42
C MET A 31 -18.00 -2.59 -13.68
N ILE A 32 -17.15 -3.08 -12.77
CA ILE A 32 -17.47 -4.12 -11.79
C ILE A 32 -17.39 -3.50 -10.41
N SER A 33 -18.43 -3.65 -9.61
CA SER A 33 -18.48 -3.24 -8.21
C SER A 33 -18.55 -4.47 -7.31
N ALA A 34 -17.73 -4.51 -6.27
CA ALA A 34 -17.76 -5.55 -5.25
C ALA A 34 -17.89 -4.90 -3.88
N LEU A 35 -18.79 -5.40 -3.06
CA LEU A 35 -19.14 -4.87 -1.75
C LEU A 35 -19.14 -5.96 -0.69
N GLY A 36 -18.60 -5.63 0.48
CA GLY A 36 -18.54 -6.50 1.65
C GLY A 36 -17.53 -7.64 1.51
N ASN A 37 -16.61 -7.73 2.48
CA ASN A 37 -15.58 -8.78 2.55
C ASN A 37 -14.86 -9.04 1.23
N VAL A 38 -14.53 -7.96 0.52
CA VAL A 38 -13.88 -8.06 -0.80
C VAL A 38 -12.49 -8.64 -0.65
N GLU A 39 -12.17 -9.65 -1.43
CA GLU A 39 -10.84 -10.23 -1.56
C GLU A 39 -10.48 -10.43 -3.02
N VAL A 40 -9.33 -9.88 -3.43
CA VAL A 40 -8.73 -10.11 -4.74
C VAL A 40 -7.42 -10.85 -4.54
N ILE A 41 -7.30 -11.99 -5.18
CA ILE A 41 -6.06 -12.78 -5.20
C ILE A 41 -5.47 -12.70 -6.59
N ASN A 42 -4.24 -12.23 -6.70
CA ASN A 42 -3.48 -12.19 -7.93
C ASN A 42 -2.11 -12.82 -7.67
N GLU A 43 -1.86 -13.98 -8.27
CA GLU A 43 -0.67 -14.78 -7.99
C GLU A 43 -0.48 -15.01 -6.48
N ASN A 44 0.51 -14.33 -5.87
CA ASN A 44 0.83 -14.41 -4.44
C ASN A 44 0.52 -13.12 -3.66
N GLU A 45 -0.22 -12.19 -4.27
CA GLU A 45 -0.69 -10.97 -3.63
C GLU A 45 -2.17 -11.09 -3.27
N ILE A 46 -2.54 -10.58 -2.10
CA ILE A 46 -3.93 -10.63 -1.60
C ILE A 46 -4.33 -9.22 -1.21
N LEU A 47 -5.27 -8.65 -1.96
CA LEU A 47 -5.91 -7.37 -1.65
C LEU A 47 -7.25 -7.65 -0.94
N ARG A 48 -7.48 -6.99 0.20
CA ARG A 48 -8.77 -7.00 0.90
C ARG A 48 -9.28 -5.57 1.08
N ALA A 49 -10.60 -5.40 1.00
CA ALA A 49 -11.26 -4.11 1.18
C ALA A 49 -12.72 -4.30 1.60
N ASN A 50 -13.39 -3.20 2.00
CA ASN A 50 -14.84 -3.22 2.19
C ASN A 50 -15.59 -3.03 0.87
N GLU A 51 -14.99 -2.27 -0.05
CA GLU A 51 -15.54 -1.93 -1.35
C GLU A 51 -14.42 -1.92 -2.40
N LEU A 52 -14.73 -2.43 -3.58
CA LEU A 52 -13.85 -2.38 -4.74
C LEU A 52 -14.67 -2.03 -5.97
N THR A 53 -14.15 -1.13 -6.78
CA THR A 53 -14.66 -0.82 -8.11
C THR A 53 -13.54 -1.04 -9.12
N TYR A 54 -13.83 -1.79 -10.18
CA TYR A 54 -12.92 -2.01 -11.30
C TYR A 54 -13.51 -1.38 -12.55
N ASP A 55 -12.82 -0.39 -13.09
CA ASP A 55 -13.10 0.24 -14.36
C ASP A 55 -12.38 -0.53 -15.47
N LEU A 56 -13.15 -1.23 -16.28
CA LEU A 56 -12.64 -2.09 -17.36
C LEU A 56 -12.09 -1.29 -18.54
N GLU A 57 -12.57 -0.05 -18.76
CA GLU A 57 -12.10 0.78 -19.87
C GLU A 57 -10.73 1.40 -19.57
N ASN A 58 -10.55 1.86 -18.34
CA ASN A 58 -9.33 2.52 -17.89
C ASN A 58 -8.36 1.56 -17.19
N ASP A 59 -8.74 0.29 -17.04
CA ASP A 59 -7.98 -0.74 -16.32
C ASP A 59 -7.57 -0.25 -14.91
N THR A 60 -8.52 0.32 -14.17
CA THR A 60 -8.26 0.95 -12.86
C THR A 60 -9.07 0.30 -11.77
N ILE A 61 -8.40 -0.09 -10.69
CA ILE A 61 -8.98 -0.65 -9.47
C ILE A 61 -9.00 0.44 -8.40
N LEU A 62 -10.18 0.70 -7.84
CA LEU A 62 -10.37 1.56 -6.67
C LEU A 62 -10.86 0.72 -5.50
N ALA A 63 -10.01 0.49 -4.52
CA ALA A 63 -10.35 -0.18 -3.27
C ALA A 63 -10.51 0.84 -2.13
N LYS A 64 -11.55 0.68 -1.32
CA LYS A 64 -11.88 1.57 -0.20
C LYS A 64 -12.29 0.80 1.05
N GLY A 65 -12.03 1.43 2.20
CA GLY A 65 -12.43 0.95 3.52
C GLY A 65 -11.62 -0.26 3.99
N SER A 66 -10.81 -0.05 5.03
CA SER A 66 -9.99 -1.09 5.65
C SER A 66 -9.15 -1.88 4.63
N VAL A 67 -8.58 -1.15 3.65
CA VAL A 67 -7.81 -1.79 2.59
C VAL A 67 -6.54 -2.40 3.16
N SER A 68 -6.27 -3.65 2.82
CA SER A 68 -5.00 -4.32 3.12
C SER A 68 -4.50 -5.08 1.89
N LEU A 69 -3.20 -4.97 1.63
CA LEU A 69 -2.53 -5.69 0.55
C LEU A 69 -1.36 -6.47 1.13
N LYS A 70 -1.42 -7.80 1.04
CA LYS A 70 -0.30 -8.68 1.34
C LYS A 70 0.50 -8.88 0.07
N THR A 71 1.79 -8.50 0.10
CA THR A 71 2.69 -8.61 -1.04
C THR A 71 3.32 -10.00 -1.15
N LYS A 72 3.91 -10.31 -2.32
CA LYS A 72 4.70 -11.54 -2.55
C LYS A 72 5.86 -11.70 -1.56
N GLN A 73 6.42 -10.59 -1.06
CA GLN A 73 7.51 -10.58 -0.08
C GLN A 73 7.05 -10.84 1.36
N GLY A 74 5.74 -10.87 1.59
CA GLY A 74 5.13 -11.06 2.91
C GLY A 74 4.90 -9.77 3.70
N ASP A 75 5.18 -8.60 3.12
CA ASP A 75 4.84 -7.32 3.70
C ASP A 75 3.31 -7.12 3.69
N ILE A 76 2.79 -6.46 4.72
CA ILE A 76 1.37 -6.13 4.78
C ILE A 76 1.22 -4.61 4.75
N LEU A 77 0.55 -4.14 3.72
CA LEU A 77 0.24 -2.73 3.49
C LEU A 77 -1.21 -2.47 3.91
N TYR A 78 -1.45 -1.40 4.65
CA TYR A 78 -2.78 -0.94 5.03
C TYR A 78 -3.02 0.45 4.46
N ALA A 79 -4.26 0.74 4.07
CA ALA A 79 -4.65 2.05 3.58
C ALA A 79 -6.15 2.33 3.79
N ASN A 80 -6.55 3.60 3.72
CA ASN A 80 -7.96 3.94 3.65
C ASN A 80 -8.52 3.76 2.24
N SER A 81 -7.69 4.04 1.23
CA SER A 81 -8.02 3.80 -0.17
C SER A 81 -6.77 3.57 -1.00
N MET A 82 -6.91 2.72 -2.01
CA MET A 82 -5.93 2.46 -3.06
C MET A 82 -6.60 2.60 -4.41
N GLU A 83 -6.06 3.45 -5.27
CA GLU A 83 -6.43 3.58 -6.67
C GLU A 83 -5.23 3.16 -7.50
N LEU A 84 -5.32 2.00 -8.13
CA LEU A 84 -4.20 1.36 -8.81
C LEU A 84 -4.62 0.99 -10.24
N GLN A 85 -3.68 0.96 -11.17
CA GLN A 85 -3.86 0.33 -12.46
C GLN A 85 -4.08 -1.18 -12.27
N GLY A 86 -4.71 -1.85 -13.23
CA GLY A 86 -5.09 -3.25 -13.11
C GLY A 86 -3.92 -4.22 -12.87
N ASP A 87 -2.72 -3.84 -13.32
CA ASP A 87 -1.48 -4.58 -13.04
C ASP A 87 -0.88 -4.29 -11.65
N LEU A 88 -1.53 -3.42 -10.84
CA LEU A 88 -1.12 -2.96 -9.50
C LEU A 88 0.25 -2.26 -9.45
N LYS A 89 0.83 -1.89 -10.59
CA LYS A 89 2.18 -1.30 -10.66
C LYS A 89 2.19 0.21 -10.48
N THR A 90 1.13 0.90 -10.89
CA THR A 90 1.02 2.35 -10.78
C THR A 90 -0.24 2.77 -10.05
N GLY A 91 -0.23 3.94 -9.41
CA GLY A 91 -1.42 4.46 -8.76
C GLY A 91 -1.17 5.32 -7.52
N ILE A 92 -2.23 5.54 -6.75
CA ILE A 92 -2.24 6.39 -5.57
C ILE A 92 -2.78 5.62 -4.37
N ILE A 93 -2.03 5.65 -3.26
CA ILE A 93 -2.43 5.05 -1.99
C ILE A 93 -2.51 6.16 -0.93
N LYS A 94 -3.62 6.24 -0.21
CA LYS A 94 -3.86 7.28 0.81
C LYS A 94 -3.92 6.69 2.21
N ASN A 95 -3.34 7.43 3.17
CA ASN A 95 -3.24 7.03 4.57
C ASN A 95 -2.65 5.62 4.72
N PHE A 96 -1.49 5.49 4.15
CA PHE A 96 -0.73 4.26 4.09
C PHE A 96 -0.05 3.93 5.42
N SER A 97 -0.05 2.67 5.80
CA SER A 97 0.81 2.12 6.83
C SER A 97 1.24 0.70 6.48
N SER A 98 2.42 0.30 6.90
CA SER A 98 2.96 -1.03 6.63
C SER A 98 3.71 -1.56 7.83
N ILE A 99 3.61 -2.86 8.03
CA ILE A 99 4.49 -3.64 8.88
C ILE A 99 5.35 -4.47 7.94
N LEU A 100 6.64 -4.15 7.90
CA LEU A 100 7.61 -4.83 7.05
C LEU A 100 8.00 -6.18 7.65
N SER A 101 8.58 -7.06 6.84
CA SER A 101 8.97 -8.41 7.24
C SER A 101 9.99 -8.45 8.38
N ASP A 102 10.77 -7.38 8.58
CA ASP A 102 11.72 -7.23 9.70
C ASP A 102 11.06 -6.65 10.98
N GLY A 103 9.73 -6.43 10.97
CA GLY A 103 8.96 -5.85 12.05
C GLY A 103 9.03 -4.32 12.15
N SER A 104 9.73 -3.65 11.23
CA SER A 104 9.72 -2.19 11.16
C SER A 104 8.37 -1.69 10.64
N ARG A 105 8.05 -0.43 10.94
CA ARG A 105 6.80 0.21 10.55
C ARG A 105 7.09 1.43 9.69
N LEU A 106 6.34 1.55 8.61
CA LEU A 106 6.37 2.66 7.68
C LEU A 106 4.96 3.20 7.51
N SER A 107 4.78 4.51 7.59
CA SER A 107 3.52 5.14 7.24
C SER A 107 3.75 6.38 6.39
N ALA A 108 2.76 6.72 5.58
CA ALA A 108 2.76 7.90 4.73
C ALA A 108 1.34 8.42 4.53
N ALA A 109 1.18 9.73 4.40
CA ALA A 109 -0.13 10.29 4.09
C ALA A 109 -0.60 9.95 2.69
N LYS A 110 0.35 9.86 1.74
CA LYS A 110 0.10 9.51 0.36
C LYS A 110 1.32 8.82 -0.24
N ILE A 111 1.06 7.84 -1.08
CA ILE A 111 2.06 7.22 -1.97
C ILE A 111 1.59 7.42 -3.40
N ASN A 112 2.45 7.94 -4.25
CA ASN A 112 2.32 7.81 -5.70
C ASN A 112 3.21 6.62 -6.09
N ARG A 113 2.56 5.52 -6.44
CA ARG A 113 3.22 4.26 -6.80
C ARG A 113 3.62 4.29 -8.27
N ASP A 114 4.86 3.96 -8.55
CA ASP A 114 5.36 3.69 -9.89
C ASP A 114 6.44 2.60 -9.76
N ALA A 115 6.06 1.37 -10.07
CA ALA A 115 6.96 0.22 -9.88
C ALA A 115 8.20 0.26 -10.79
N GLU A 116 8.15 1.00 -11.91
CA GLU A 116 9.26 1.12 -12.86
C GLU A 116 10.20 2.27 -12.50
N LYS A 117 9.66 3.45 -12.16
CA LYS A 117 10.45 4.66 -11.86
C LYS A 117 10.76 4.80 -10.38
N GLY A 118 9.93 4.20 -9.53
CA GLY A 118 10.02 4.26 -8.08
C GLY A 118 8.91 5.07 -7.43
N ASP A 119 8.61 4.72 -6.21
CA ASP A 119 7.52 5.32 -5.44
C ASP A 119 7.93 6.67 -4.84
N THR A 120 6.98 7.62 -4.78
CA THR A 120 7.11 8.84 -3.99
C THR A 120 6.12 8.84 -2.83
N LEU A 121 6.60 9.17 -1.64
CA LEU A 121 5.84 9.17 -0.41
C LEU A 121 5.81 10.57 0.20
N GLU A 122 4.65 10.97 0.70
CA GLU A 122 4.44 12.26 1.37
C GLU A 122 4.20 12.04 2.86
N ARG A 123 4.84 12.85 3.72
CA ARG A 123 4.73 12.79 5.19
C ARG A 123 5.00 11.40 5.73
N VAL A 124 6.24 10.99 5.57
CA VAL A 124 6.71 9.65 5.92
C VAL A 124 7.06 9.58 7.41
N ILE A 125 6.68 8.49 8.05
CA ILE A 125 7.12 8.12 9.40
C ILE A 125 7.66 6.69 9.33
N TYR A 126 8.87 6.51 9.86
CA TYR A 126 9.52 5.20 9.93
C TYR A 126 10.06 4.95 11.32
N THR A 127 9.86 3.74 11.84
CA THR A 127 10.47 3.27 13.07
C THR A 127 10.72 1.76 13.04
N ARG A 128 11.79 1.33 13.69
CA ARG A 128 12.05 -0.09 13.99
C ARG A 128 11.69 -0.46 15.42
N CYS A 129 11.25 0.51 16.22
CA CYS A 129 10.80 0.21 17.56
C CYS A 129 9.54 -0.66 17.51
N LYS A 130 9.57 -1.77 18.22
CA LYS A 130 8.35 -2.50 18.54
C LYS A 130 7.54 -1.58 19.46
N ILE A 131 6.40 -1.11 18.98
CA ILE A 131 5.41 -0.47 19.85
C ILE A 131 4.91 -1.60 20.74
N CYS A 132 4.91 -1.37 22.07
CA CYS A 132 4.40 -2.35 22.99
C CYS A 132 2.99 -2.75 22.60
N GLU A 133 2.74 -4.03 22.40
CA GLU A 133 1.41 -4.56 22.07
C GLU A 133 0.38 -4.19 23.15
N ASP A 134 0.87 -3.96 24.37
CA ASP A 134 0.07 -3.63 25.55
C ASP A 134 -0.32 -2.14 25.64
N ASN A 135 0.34 -1.24 24.90
CA ASN A 135 0.04 0.19 24.94
C ASN A 135 0.28 0.87 23.57
N PRO A 136 -0.69 0.80 22.65
CA PRO A 136 -0.58 1.35 21.30
C PRO A 136 -0.51 2.90 21.24
N GLU A 137 -0.82 3.60 22.33
CA GLU A 137 -0.72 5.06 22.46
C GLU A 137 0.69 5.54 22.85
N GLU A 138 1.59 4.62 23.19
CA GLU A 138 2.95 4.98 23.59
C GLU A 138 3.80 5.35 22.37
N TYR A 139 4.48 6.50 22.45
CA TYR A 139 5.40 6.92 21.40
C TYR A 139 6.56 5.93 21.27
N PRO A 140 7.01 5.61 20.06
CA PRO A 140 8.20 4.79 19.89
C PRO A 140 9.41 5.48 20.52
N ILE A 141 10.36 4.70 21.04
CA ILE A 141 11.61 5.22 21.60
C ILE A 141 12.29 6.19 20.64
N TRP A 142 12.24 5.85 19.34
CA TRP A 142 12.69 6.73 18.27
C TRP A 142 11.85 6.52 17.00
N GLN A 143 11.75 7.58 16.20
CA GLN A 143 11.16 7.52 14.85
C GLN A 143 11.83 8.55 13.93
N LEU A 144 11.85 8.27 12.66
CA LEU A 144 12.20 9.23 11.61
C LEU A 144 10.91 9.75 10.98
N ARG A 145 10.81 11.07 10.86
CA ARG A 145 9.79 11.74 10.06
C ARG A 145 10.45 12.44 8.89
N ALA A 146 9.92 12.27 7.68
CA ALA A 146 10.36 13.00 6.50
C ALA A 146 9.17 13.71 5.86
N LEU A 147 9.41 14.90 5.28
CA LEU A 147 8.37 15.61 4.54
C LEU A 147 7.97 14.82 3.30
N ASP A 148 8.97 14.32 2.60
CA ASP A 148 8.80 13.43 1.45
C ASP A 148 9.95 12.42 1.35
N SER A 149 9.69 11.35 0.60
CA SER A 149 10.68 10.34 0.25
C SER A 149 10.48 9.92 -1.19
N LYS A 150 11.57 9.66 -1.90
CA LYS A 150 11.57 9.14 -3.26
C LYS A 150 12.43 7.90 -3.34
N ARG A 151 11.84 6.82 -3.78
CA ARG A 151 12.55 5.61 -4.17
C ARG A 151 12.95 5.74 -5.63
N ASN A 152 14.25 5.72 -5.91
CA ASN A 152 14.77 5.70 -7.28
C ASN A 152 15.22 4.28 -7.59
N VAL A 153 14.43 3.57 -8.41
CA VAL A 153 14.71 2.17 -8.78
C VAL A 153 15.96 2.07 -9.66
N GLU A 154 16.15 3.04 -10.55
CA GLU A 154 17.27 3.06 -11.49
C GLU A 154 18.61 3.24 -10.78
N GLU A 155 18.67 4.14 -9.78
CA GLU A 155 19.88 4.37 -8.98
C GLU A 155 20.00 3.40 -7.80
N GLY A 156 18.97 2.62 -7.52
CA GLY A 156 18.93 1.71 -6.36
C GLY A 156 19.03 2.42 -5.03
N ARG A 157 18.38 3.58 -4.87
CA ARG A 157 18.48 4.45 -3.70
C ARG A 157 17.11 4.90 -3.24
N ILE A 158 17.02 5.15 -1.94
CA ILE A 158 15.89 5.84 -1.32
C ILE A 158 16.39 7.17 -0.78
N GLU A 159 15.75 8.25 -1.16
CA GLU A 159 16.05 9.63 -0.75
C GLU A 159 14.93 10.14 0.15
N TYR A 160 15.30 10.93 1.16
CA TYR A 160 14.36 11.56 2.09
C TYR A 160 14.73 13.02 2.25
N ASN A 161 13.72 13.89 2.24
CA ASN A 161 13.89 15.32 2.43
C ASN A 161 13.25 15.78 3.75
N HIS A 162 13.88 16.79 4.37
CA HIS A 162 13.45 17.37 5.64
C HIS A 162 13.20 16.30 6.71
N VAL A 163 14.27 15.57 7.04
CA VAL A 163 14.20 14.47 7.99
C VAL A 163 14.37 14.98 9.42
N ILE A 164 13.45 14.58 10.29
CA ILE A 164 13.50 14.83 11.73
C ILE A 164 13.60 13.49 12.42
N LEU A 165 14.59 13.36 13.31
CA LEU A 165 14.67 12.26 14.27
C LEU A 165 13.96 12.68 15.54
N ASP A 166 12.93 11.95 15.94
CA ASP A 166 12.29 12.08 17.23
C ASP A 166 12.79 10.99 18.18
N ALA A 167 12.97 11.37 19.46
CA ALA A 167 13.18 10.45 20.56
C ALA A 167 12.10 10.69 21.61
N TYR A 168 11.38 9.64 22.02
CA TYR A 168 10.25 9.73 22.97
C TYR A 168 9.21 10.81 22.62
N GLY A 169 8.94 10.98 21.32
CA GLY A 169 7.99 11.97 20.82
C GLY A 169 8.52 13.41 20.69
N PHE A 170 9.79 13.68 21.04
CA PHE A 170 10.41 15.00 20.93
C PHE A 170 11.40 15.04 19.76
N PRO A 171 11.41 16.11 18.93
CA PRO A 171 12.40 16.28 17.87
C PRO A 171 13.77 16.57 18.47
N VAL A 172 14.75 15.71 18.17
CA VAL A 172 16.13 15.82 18.70
C VAL A 172 17.16 16.17 17.65
N PHE A 173 16.87 15.89 16.38
CA PHE A 173 17.80 16.14 15.29
C PHE A 173 17.07 16.41 13.97
N TYR A 174 17.62 17.31 13.13
CA TYR A 174 17.10 17.63 11.80
C TYR A 174 18.21 17.54 10.76
N VAL A 175 17.87 16.93 9.62
CA VAL A 175 18.75 16.84 8.44
C VAL A 175 17.96 17.28 7.20
N PRO A 176 18.49 18.20 6.37
CA PRO A 176 17.81 18.66 5.17
C PRO A 176 17.52 17.54 4.17
N ALA A 177 18.45 16.61 3.99
CA ALA A 177 18.30 15.45 3.12
C ALA A 177 19.21 14.32 3.55
N ILE A 178 18.73 13.08 3.42
CA ILE A 178 19.54 11.87 3.55
C ILE A 178 19.17 10.88 2.46
N SER A 179 20.09 9.99 2.11
CA SER A 179 19.80 8.90 1.19
C SER A 179 20.55 7.64 1.60
N HIS A 180 19.99 6.48 1.27
CA HIS A 180 20.65 5.19 1.45
C HIS A 180 20.32 4.23 0.29
N ALA A 181 21.11 3.15 0.17
CA ALA A 181 20.81 2.11 -0.82
C ALA A 181 19.47 1.45 -0.52
N ASP A 182 18.68 1.17 -1.54
CA ASP A 182 17.42 0.43 -1.43
C ASP A 182 17.73 -1.02 -1.02
N PRO A 183 17.28 -1.49 0.15
CA PRO A 183 17.55 -2.84 0.64
C PRO A 183 16.84 -3.92 -0.19
N SER A 184 15.82 -3.57 -0.96
CA SER A 184 15.07 -4.52 -1.80
C SER A 184 15.82 -4.86 -3.10
N ILE A 185 16.76 -4.02 -3.52
CA ILE A 185 17.58 -4.27 -4.70
C ILE A 185 18.77 -5.12 -4.28
N LYS A 186 18.66 -6.45 -4.45
CA LYS A 186 19.80 -7.35 -4.31
C LYS A 186 20.83 -6.99 -5.38
N LYS A 187 22.00 -6.48 -4.97
CA LYS A 187 23.15 -6.41 -5.88
C LYS A 187 23.45 -7.82 -6.34
N SER A 188 23.20 -8.06 -7.62
CA SER A 188 23.69 -9.22 -8.32
C SER A 188 25.23 -9.14 -8.31
N SER A 189 25.88 -9.98 -7.52
CA SER A 189 27.33 -10.17 -7.55
C SER A 189 27.67 -11.13 -8.65
#